data_d2698937fe2ec6587d0a32e5ff4a8d8c
#
_entry.id   d2698937fe2ec6587d0a32e5ff4a8d8c
#
_cell.length_a   1.000
_cell.length_b   1.000
_cell.length_c   1.000
_cell.angle_alpha   90.00
_cell.angle_beta   90.00
_cell.angle_gamma   90.00
#
_symmetry.space_group_name_H-M   'P 1'
#
loop_
_entity.id
_entity.type
_entity.pdbx_description
1 polymer ?
#
loop_
_entity_poly.entity_id
_entity_poly.type
_entity_poly.pdbx_seq_one_letter_code
_entity_poly.pdbx_strand_id
1 'polypeptide(L)'
;ERISMLLDADSFVEVDSFVQHRSGDFNMHLHRPYGDGVVAGHGKIDGRRVVCFAQDYAVFDGTMGEMHARKIAKVAEFAEKSQLPLLGIWDGDGQRVQDGVPALGATGELLDILVACSGRIPTFSIILGTVAGVSALAAGLSDFVILSDDHGQMFMRSPYFIPEIASGELDQNSLGGADAHASRSGVACMVAEDEEDAILTAIEILSFLPDHTLAEAITLNSGDPADRACKNLTEIVPADSNIPYDIRKVITEVVDEGRFLELFSTYAENIVIGFARLDGQSVGIVANQPKVLAGCLDIDASVKAARFIRTCDIFNIPVVTFVDVPGFLPGTVQEWGGIIRHGAKLLYAYAEATVPKLTVVTRKAYGGAYLAMSCKHLRSDYNIAWPIGELAVMGAEGAVNIIHRAELAQAEDPDSTHAELTEEYRRKFGDPYVAARNGWLDD
;
A
#
# COMPACT_ATOMS: atom_id res chain seq x y z
N GLU A 1 -17.44 17.01 15.18
CA GLU A 1 -17.42 15.69 15.84
C GLU A 1 -16.24 14.85 15.32
N ARG A 2 -16.14 14.51 14.01
CA ARG A 2 -15.05 13.74 13.39
C ARG A 2 -13.64 14.30 13.67
N ILE A 3 -13.46 15.62 13.57
CA ILE A 3 -12.19 16.27 13.91
C ILE A 3 -11.85 16.11 15.42
N SER A 4 -12.86 16.11 16.29
CA SER A 4 -12.66 15.91 17.72
C SER A 4 -12.31 14.45 18.08
N MET A 5 -12.66 13.49 17.23
CA MET A 5 -12.22 12.09 17.35
C MET A 5 -10.77 11.91 16.83
N LEU A 6 -10.40 12.68 15.81
CA LEU A 6 -9.06 12.61 15.20
C LEU A 6 -7.96 13.26 16.05
N LEU A 7 -8.29 14.37 16.75
CA LEU A 7 -7.28 15.21 17.39
C LEU A 7 -7.31 15.15 18.92
N ASP A 8 -6.17 15.42 19.52
CA ASP A 8 -6.05 15.62 20.96
C ASP A 8 -7.03 16.69 21.44
N ALA A 9 -7.62 16.48 22.62
CA ALA A 9 -8.56 17.43 23.21
C ALA A 9 -7.98 18.86 23.26
N ASP A 10 -8.82 19.85 22.91
CA ASP A 10 -8.49 21.27 22.93
C ASP A 10 -7.29 21.69 22.04
N SER A 11 -6.82 20.81 21.13
CA SER A 11 -5.69 21.12 20.25
C SER A 11 -6.07 21.76 18.92
N PHE A 12 -7.34 21.66 18.52
CA PHE A 12 -7.81 22.11 17.21
C PHE A 12 -7.89 23.65 17.09
N VAL A 13 -7.33 24.16 16.01
CA VAL A 13 -7.45 25.56 15.61
C VAL A 13 -8.00 25.64 14.19
N GLU A 14 -9.24 26.09 14.06
CA GLU A 14 -9.89 26.22 12.76
C GLU A 14 -9.35 27.40 11.96
N VAL A 15 -9.22 27.22 10.65
CA VAL A 15 -8.84 28.22 9.67
C VAL A 15 -10.06 28.56 8.79
N ASP A 16 -10.26 29.85 8.49
CA ASP A 16 -11.33 30.34 7.62
C ASP A 16 -12.75 29.89 8.06
N SER A 17 -13.03 29.87 9.35
CA SER A 17 -14.34 29.48 9.91
C SER A 17 -15.51 30.32 9.42
N PHE A 18 -15.28 31.57 8.99
CA PHE A 18 -16.31 32.49 8.51
C PHE A 18 -16.42 32.57 6.99
N VAL A 19 -15.70 31.76 6.24
CA VAL A 19 -15.81 31.71 4.78
C VAL A 19 -17.20 31.27 4.38
N GLN A 20 -17.73 31.86 3.31
CA GLN A 20 -19.03 31.53 2.73
C GLN A 20 -18.88 31.42 1.20
N HIS A 21 -19.73 30.59 0.56
CA HIS A 21 -19.77 30.55 -0.90
C HIS A 21 -20.16 31.89 -1.52
N ARG A 22 -19.80 32.08 -2.80
CA ARG A 22 -20.05 33.30 -3.56
C ARG A 22 -21.17 33.18 -4.58
N SER A 23 -21.77 31.98 -4.70
CA SER A 23 -22.83 31.75 -5.65
C SER A 23 -24.09 32.60 -5.36
N GLY A 24 -24.57 33.26 -6.39
CA GLY A 24 -25.77 34.12 -6.30
C GLY A 24 -26.99 33.53 -6.99
N ASP A 25 -26.79 32.58 -7.90
CA ASP A 25 -27.82 31.93 -8.70
C ASP A 25 -28.53 30.80 -7.95
N PHE A 26 -29.59 30.24 -8.50
CA PHE A 26 -30.34 29.10 -7.96
C PHE A 26 -30.75 29.26 -6.49
N ASN A 27 -31.03 30.50 -6.07
CA ASN A 27 -31.38 30.88 -4.68
C ASN A 27 -30.28 30.62 -3.65
N MET A 28 -29.04 30.32 -4.05
CA MET A 28 -27.91 30.10 -3.16
C MET A 28 -27.65 31.27 -2.21
N HIS A 29 -27.94 32.51 -2.66
CA HIS A 29 -27.78 33.71 -1.84
C HIS A 29 -28.67 33.74 -0.59
N LEU A 30 -29.71 32.92 -0.54
CA LEU A 30 -30.62 32.82 0.62
C LEU A 30 -30.08 31.92 1.73
N HIS A 31 -29.12 31.07 1.41
CA HIS A 31 -28.53 30.12 2.35
C HIS A 31 -27.00 30.12 2.21
N ARG A 32 -26.32 30.82 3.12
CA ARG A 32 -24.86 30.99 3.13
C ARG A 32 -24.26 30.52 4.45
N PRO A 33 -24.11 29.19 4.66
CA PRO A 33 -23.54 28.68 5.87
C PRO A 33 -22.06 29.09 5.97
N TYR A 34 -21.62 29.36 7.21
CA TYR A 34 -20.19 29.56 7.48
C TYR A 34 -19.39 28.27 7.27
N GLY A 35 -18.15 28.41 6.82
CA GLY A 35 -17.27 27.29 6.53
C GLY A 35 -17.50 26.64 5.17
N ASP A 36 -18.61 26.93 4.48
CA ASP A 36 -18.98 26.41 3.14
C ASP A 36 -18.94 24.87 3.04
N GLY A 37 -19.38 24.17 4.11
CA GLY A 37 -19.47 22.71 4.12
C GLY A 37 -18.13 21.99 4.38
N VAL A 38 -17.09 22.70 4.84
CA VAL A 38 -15.86 22.06 5.28
C VAL A 38 -15.29 22.75 6.51
N VAL A 39 -14.88 21.94 7.49
CA VAL A 39 -14.10 22.39 8.65
C VAL A 39 -12.63 22.04 8.37
N ALA A 40 -11.72 22.99 8.46
CA ALA A 40 -10.31 22.78 8.14
C ALA A 40 -9.43 23.57 9.09
N GLY A 41 -8.27 23.02 9.43
CA GLY A 41 -7.36 23.63 10.38
C GLY A 41 -6.19 22.73 10.75
N HIS A 42 -5.64 22.96 11.91
CA HIS A 42 -4.54 22.16 12.44
C HIS A 42 -4.76 21.81 13.90
N GLY A 43 -4.10 20.74 14.36
CA GLY A 43 -4.17 20.28 15.75
C GLY A 43 -3.03 19.34 16.06
N LYS A 44 -3.26 18.43 17.00
CA LYS A 44 -2.28 17.42 17.39
C LYS A 44 -2.92 16.05 17.44
N ILE A 45 -2.13 15.02 17.14
CA ILE A 45 -2.41 13.61 17.36
C ILE A 45 -1.26 13.05 18.19
N ASP A 46 -1.53 12.56 19.40
CA ASP A 46 -0.51 12.10 20.36
C ASP A 46 0.63 13.13 20.55
N GLY A 47 0.28 14.41 20.63
CA GLY A 47 1.21 15.52 20.75
C GLY A 47 1.91 15.96 19.46
N ARG A 48 1.83 15.20 18.36
CA ARG A 48 2.38 15.54 17.03
C ARG A 48 1.46 16.54 16.31
N ARG A 49 2.03 17.54 15.69
CA ARG A 49 1.28 18.51 14.90
C ARG A 49 0.82 17.89 13.58
N VAL A 50 -0.43 18.11 13.25
CA VAL A 50 -1.02 17.70 11.96
C VAL A 50 -1.93 18.78 11.42
N VAL A 51 -2.17 18.72 10.12
CA VAL A 51 -3.19 19.54 9.44
C VAL A 51 -4.32 18.62 9.01
N CYS A 52 -5.55 19.06 9.18
CA CYS A 52 -6.70 18.26 8.81
C CYS A 52 -7.84 19.09 8.24
N PHE A 53 -8.71 18.41 7.50
CA PHE A 53 -10.01 18.92 7.11
C PHE A 53 -11.06 17.80 7.17
N ALA A 54 -12.33 18.20 7.34
CA ALA A 54 -13.46 17.29 7.28
C ALA A 54 -14.62 17.95 6.52
N GLN A 55 -15.16 17.25 5.54
CA GLN A 55 -16.38 17.66 4.85
C GLN A 55 -17.59 17.46 5.75
N ASP A 56 -18.57 18.35 5.64
CA ASP A 56 -19.85 18.30 6.34
C ASP A 56 -20.96 18.01 5.33
N TYR A 57 -21.44 16.78 5.31
CA TYR A 57 -22.49 16.34 4.42
C TYR A 57 -23.82 17.09 4.64
N ALA A 58 -24.07 17.59 5.86
CA ALA A 58 -25.29 18.39 6.15
C ALA A 58 -25.34 19.72 5.40
N VAL A 59 -24.20 20.17 4.84
CA VAL A 59 -24.11 21.41 4.07
C VAL A 59 -24.00 21.09 2.58
N PHE A 60 -25.08 21.25 1.83
CA PHE A 60 -25.16 21.00 0.40
C PHE A 60 -24.67 19.59 -0.01
N ASP A 61 -25.05 18.57 0.76
CA ASP A 61 -24.63 17.17 0.55
C ASP A 61 -23.10 16.98 0.46
N GLY A 62 -22.36 17.80 1.20
CA GLY A 62 -20.90 17.80 1.19
C GLY A 62 -20.27 18.20 -0.16
N THR A 63 -21.08 18.71 -1.12
CA THR A 63 -20.59 19.03 -2.46
C THR A 63 -19.55 20.15 -2.44
N MET A 64 -18.47 19.95 -3.21
CA MET A 64 -17.34 20.85 -3.27
C MET A 64 -17.60 22.08 -4.14
N GLY A 65 -17.87 23.22 -3.50
CA GLY A 65 -17.97 24.53 -4.13
C GLY A 65 -16.61 25.24 -4.25
N GLU A 66 -16.62 26.47 -4.81
CA GLU A 66 -15.39 27.28 -4.98
C GLU A 66 -14.67 27.51 -3.64
N MET A 67 -15.37 28.02 -2.64
CA MET A 67 -14.75 28.38 -1.36
C MET A 67 -14.42 27.16 -0.51
N HIS A 68 -15.22 26.10 -0.62
CA HIS A 68 -14.93 24.80 -0.03
C HIS A 68 -13.58 24.26 -0.51
N ALA A 69 -13.36 24.16 -1.83
CA ALA A 69 -12.11 23.69 -2.41
C ALA A 69 -10.91 24.60 -2.04
N ARG A 70 -11.09 25.91 -2.09
CA ARG A 70 -10.02 26.87 -1.71
C ARG A 70 -9.66 26.80 -0.23
N LYS A 71 -10.61 26.52 0.66
CA LYS A 71 -10.35 26.34 2.09
C LYS A 71 -9.47 25.09 2.32
N ILE A 72 -9.79 23.96 1.64
CA ILE A 72 -8.96 22.75 1.69
C ILE A 72 -7.57 23.03 1.09
N ALA A 73 -7.51 23.65 -0.09
CA ALA A 73 -6.23 23.98 -0.74
C ALA A 73 -5.32 24.85 0.16
N LYS A 74 -5.89 25.83 0.85
CA LYS A 74 -5.15 26.69 1.78
C LYS A 74 -4.53 25.91 2.94
N VAL A 75 -5.26 24.98 3.56
CA VAL A 75 -4.71 24.19 4.67
C VAL A 75 -3.73 23.13 4.16
N ALA A 76 -3.93 22.58 2.96
CA ALA A 76 -2.95 21.70 2.31
C ALA A 76 -1.64 22.44 1.98
N GLU A 77 -1.71 23.67 1.46
CA GLU A 77 -0.53 24.52 1.24
C GLU A 77 0.18 24.84 2.57
N PHE A 78 -0.60 25.09 3.64
CA PHE A 78 -0.03 25.28 4.98
C PHE A 78 0.66 24.02 5.49
N ALA A 79 0.08 22.84 5.28
CA ALA A 79 0.69 21.56 5.63
C ALA A 79 2.03 21.35 4.90
N GLU A 80 2.05 21.56 3.58
CA GLU A 80 3.25 21.42 2.74
C GLU A 80 4.36 22.37 3.21
N LYS A 81 4.06 23.65 3.37
CA LYS A 81 5.03 24.67 3.80
C LYS A 81 5.54 24.45 5.23
N SER A 82 4.68 23.94 6.11
CA SER A 82 5.04 23.68 7.51
C SER A 82 5.62 22.30 7.73
N GLN A 83 5.67 21.46 6.68
CA GLN A 83 6.16 20.10 6.71
C GLN A 83 5.42 19.24 7.76
N LEU A 84 4.08 19.28 7.71
CA LEU A 84 3.19 18.55 8.61
C LEU A 84 2.32 17.56 7.84
N PRO A 85 1.99 16.41 8.41
CA PRO A 85 1.04 15.46 7.83
C PRO A 85 -0.31 16.12 7.54
N LEU A 86 -0.96 15.70 6.43
CA LEU A 86 -2.27 16.15 6.02
C LEU A 86 -3.27 15.01 6.07
N LEU A 87 -4.33 15.15 6.88
CA LEU A 87 -5.41 14.16 7.01
C LEU A 87 -6.73 14.77 6.53
N GLY A 88 -7.32 14.19 5.49
CA GLY A 88 -8.61 14.59 4.95
C GLY A 88 -9.71 13.60 5.27
N ILE A 89 -10.80 14.07 5.87
CA ILE A 89 -12.02 13.28 6.06
C ILE A 89 -13.01 13.70 4.97
N TRP A 90 -13.34 12.73 4.11
CA TRP A 90 -14.16 12.95 2.92
C TRP A 90 -15.56 12.39 3.09
N ASP A 91 -16.56 13.23 2.78
CA ASP A 91 -17.98 12.88 2.80
C ASP A 91 -18.76 13.90 1.96
N GLY A 92 -18.77 13.71 0.64
CA GLY A 92 -19.41 14.68 -0.26
C GLY A 92 -19.59 14.19 -1.69
N ASP A 93 -20.78 14.41 -2.25
CA ASP A 93 -21.19 13.92 -3.58
C ASP A 93 -20.65 14.80 -4.74
N GLY A 94 -19.33 15.00 -4.76
CA GLY A 94 -18.63 15.62 -5.89
C GLY A 94 -18.71 17.14 -5.96
N GLN A 95 -18.79 17.69 -7.18
CA GLN A 95 -18.76 19.13 -7.43
C GLN A 95 -20.11 19.79 -7.21
N ARG A 96 -20.14 20.97 -6.58
CA ARG A 96 -21.33 21.81 -6.45
C ARG A 96 -21.62 22.46 -7.79
N VAL A 97 -22.65 21.92 -8.49
CA VAL A 97 -23.00 22.38 -9.85
C VAL A 97 -23.51 23.82 -9.89
N GLN A 98 -24.08 24.32 -8.80
CA GLN A 98 -24.58 25.68 -8.66
C GLN A 98 -23.47 26.73 -8.70
N ASP A 99 -22.24 26.37 -8.34
CA ASP A 99 -21.08 27.26 -8.38
C ASP A 99 -20.44 27.30 -9.78
N GLY A 100 -20.76 26.34 -10.65
CA GLY A 100 -20.31 26.31 -12.04
C GLY A 100 -18.77 26.21 -12.19
N VAL A 101 -18.22 26.90 -13.20
CA VAL A 101 -16.78 26.89 -13.53
C VAL A 101 -15.89 27.35 -12.38
N PRO A 102 -16.24 28.34 -11.54
CA PRO A 102 -15.47 28.68 -10.34
C PRO A 102 -15.16 27.50 -9.42
N ALA A 103 -16.12 26.61 -9.17
CA ALA A 103 -15.87 25.39 -8.36
C ALA A 103 -14.85 24.48 -9.03
N LEU A 104 -14.95 24.28 -10.35
CA LEU A 104 -14.02 23.45 -11.10
C LEU A 104 -12.60 24.03 -11.09
N GLY A 105 -12.48 25.37 -11.25
CA GLY A 105 -11.19 26.06 -11.17
C GLY A 105 -10.54 25.91 -9.79
N ALA A 106 -11.29 26.13 -8.73
CA ALA A 106 -10.80 25.99 -7.36
C ALA A 106 -10.39 24.54 -7.03
N THR A 107 -11.11 23.56 -7.57
CA THR A 107 -10.73 22.15 -7.44
C THR A 107 -9.42 21.87 -8.21
N GLY A 108 -9.20 22.49 -9.35
CA GLY A 108 -7.92 22.42 -10.05
C GLY A 108 -6.75 22.94 -9.19
N GLU A 109 -6.95 24.08 -8.49
CA GLU A 109 -5.98 24.63 -7.53
C GLU A 109 -5.73 23.63 -6.37
N LEU A 110 -6.78 22.96 -5.87
CA LEU A 110 -6.66 21.93 -4.84
C LEU A 110 -5.86 20.72 -5.33
N LEU A 111 -6.14 20.22 -6.53
CA LEU A 111 -5.39 19.08 -7.10
C LEU A 111 -3.90 19.41 -7.25
N ASP A 112 -3.56 20.63 -7.68
CA ASP A 112 -2.17 21.07 -7.82
C ASP A 112 -1.42 21.01 -6.48
N ILE A 113 -2.01 21.54 -5.41
CA ILE A 113 -1.36 21.50 -4.09
C ILE A 113 -1.32 20.09 -3.48
N LEU A 114 -2.34 19.24 -3.70
CA LEU A 114 -2.28 17.85 -3.25
C LEU A 114 -1.15 17.07 -3.95
N VAL A 115 -0.93 17.31 -5.24
CA VAL A 115 0.23 16.77 -5.97
C VAL A 115 1.54 17.32 -5.39
N ALA A 116 1.61 18.60 -5.03
CA ALA A 116 2.78 19.18 -4.40
C ALA A 116 3.09 18.61 -2.99
N CYS A 117 2.07 18.16 -2.25
CA CYS A 117 2.23 17.46 -0.97
C CYS A 117 2.85 16.06 -1.16
N SER A 118 2.53 15.39 -2.27
CA SER A 118 3.02 14.04 -2.55
C SER A 118 4.54 13.95 -2.56
N GLY A 119 5.08 13.00 -1.82
CA GLY A 119 6.52 12.81 -1.68
C GLY A 119 7.21 13.86 -0.79
N ARG A 120 6.46 14.70 -0.07
CA ARG A 120 6.99 15.69 0.88
C ARG A 120 6.47 15.49 2.29
N ILE A 121 5.18 15.26 2.43
CA ILE A 121 4.49 15.03 3.71
C ILE A 121 3.57 13.83 3.58
N PRO A 122 3.32 13.06 4.64
CA PRO A 122 2.31 12.00 4.62
C PRO A 122 0.92 12.56 4.39
N THR A 123 0.17 11.93 3.49
CA THR A 123 -1.18 12.34 3.12
C THR A 123 -2.17 11.20 3.29
N PHE A 124 -3.30 11.51 3.94
CA PHE A 124 -4.35 10.54 4.26
C PHE A 124 -5.69 10.99 3.72
N SER A 125 -6.44 10.06 3.15
CA SER A 125 -7.85 10.21 2.84
C SER A 125 -8.66 9.18 3.61
N ILE A 126 -9.51 9.65 4.51
CA ILE A 126 -10.43 8.86 5.32
C ILE A 126 -11.83 9.06 4.72
N ILE A 127 -12.38 8.02 4.14
CA ILE A 127 -13.64 8.05 3.38
C ILE A 127 -14.75 7.56 4.28
N LEU A 128 -15.56 8.48 4.79
CA LEU A 128 -16.64 8.20 5.74
C LEU A 128 -18.04 8.34 5.15
N GLY A 129 -18.13 8.58 3.86
CA GLY A 129 -19.39 8.68 3.12
C GLY A 129 -19.15 8.55 1.62
N THR A 130 -20.08 9.02 0.81
CA THR A 130 -19.96 8.96 -0.64
C THR A 130 -19.01 10.05 -1.15
N VAL A 131 -18.01 9.66 -1.92
CA VAL A 131 -17.07 10.57 -2.58
C VAL A 131 -17.11 10.31 -4.08
N ALA A 132 -17.49 11.31 -4.88
CA ALA A 132 -17.70 11.12 -6.30
C ALA A 132 -16.94 12.13 -7.18
N GLY A 133 -16.68 11.72 -8.43
CA GLY A 133 -16.10 12.59 -9.46
C GLY A 133 -14.68 13.03 -9.14
N VAL A 134 -14.41 14.32 -9.30
CA VAL A 134 -13.07 14.90 -9.09
C VAL A 134 -12.66 14.82 -7.62
N SER A 135 -13.61 14.83 -6.67
CA SER A 135 -13.30 14.63 -5.24
C SER A 135 -12.72 13.23 -4.99
N ALA A 136 -13.21 12.20 -5.69
CA ALA A 136 -12.64 10.85 -5.60
C ALA A 136 -11.21 10.79 -6.17
N LEU A 137 -10.91 11.54 -7.24
CA LEU A 137 -9.53 11.68 -7.74
C LEU A 137 -8.64 12.40 -6.73
N ALA A 138 -9.14 13.47 -6.11
CA ALA A 138 -8.42 14.22 -5.08
C ALA A 138 -8.07 13.32 -3.89
N ALA A 139 -9.05 12.55 -3.39
CA ALA A 139 -8.82 11.59 -2.32
C ALA A 139 -7.82 10.48 -2.73
N GLY A 140 -7.90 10.00 -3.98
CA GLY A 140 -7.00 8.99 -4.53
C GLY A 140 -5.54 9.44 -4.73
N LEU A 141 -5.25 10.75 -4.65
CA LEU A 141 -3.87 11.27 -4.69
C LEU A 141 -3.11 11.04 -3.37
N SER A 142 -3.82 10.76 -2.28
CA SER A 142 -3.19 10.51 -0.97
C SER A 142 -2.33 9.25 -0.96
N ASP A 143 -1.36 9.21 -0.07
CA ASP A 143 -0.51 8.03 0.15
C ASP A 143 -1.32 6.87 0.71
N PHE A 144 -2.26 7.18 1.62
CA PHE A 144 -3.12 6.20 2.30
C PHE A 144 -4.58 6.58 2.15
N VAL A 145 -5.37 5.64 1.63
CA VAL A 145 -6.83 5.78 1.46
C VAL A 145 -7.51 4.71 2.31
N ILE A 146 -8.27 5.13 3.30
CA ILE A 146 -8.97 4.27 4.26
C ILE A 146 -10.48 4.44 4.01
N LEU A 147 -11.20 3.35 3.80
CA LEU A 147 -12.65 3.37 3.65
C LEU A 147 -13.33 2.75 4.86
N SER A 148 -14.36 3.41 5.37
CA SER A 148 -15.31 2.82 6.32
C SER A 148 -16.24 1.86 5.58
N ASP A 149 -16.46 0.65 6.12
CA ASP A 149 -17.30 -0.38 5.47
C ASP A 149 -18.79 -0.04 5.55
N ASP A 150 -19.20 0.67 6.58
CA ASP A 150 -20.60 1.04 6.81
C ASP A 150 -21.11 2.08 5.79
N HIS A 151 -20.32 3.11 5.45
CA HIS A 151 -20.78 4.23 4.61
C HIS A 151 -19.78 4.70 3.57
N GLY A 152 -18.52 4.27 3.63
CA GLY A 152 -17.46 4.70 2.72
C GLY A 152 -17.64 4.21 1.29
N GLN A 153 -17.77 5.13 0.35
CA GLN A 153 -17.94 4.82 -1.08
C GLN A 153 -17.14 5.78 -1.94
N MET A 154 -16.54 5.28 -3.02
CA MET A 154 -15.85 6.12 -4.00
C MET A 154 -16.30 5.79 -5.42
N PHE A 155 -16.58 6.84 -6.21
CA PHE A 155 -17.03 6.70 -7.60
C PHE A 155 -16.36 7.74 -8.50
N MET A 156 -15.94 7.35 -9.71
CA MET A 156 -15.51 8.33 -10.72
C MET A 156 -16.65 9.21 -11.21
N ARG A 157 -17.88 8.74 -11.10
CA ARG A 157 -19.11 9.46 -11.45
C ARG A 157 -20.17 9.12 -10.43
N SER A 158 -20.98 10.12 -10.03
CA SER A 158 -22.08 9.88 -9.11
C SER A 158 -22.89 8.63 -9.52
N PRO A 159 -23.14 7.71 -8.59
CA PRO A 159 -23.79 6.43 -8.86
C PRO A 159 -25.16 6.57 -9.55
N TYR A 160 -25.85 7.68 -9.36
CA TYR A 160 -27.13 7.96 -10.05
C TYR A 160 -27.03 8.00 -11.58
N PHE A 161 -25.84 8.23 -12.12
CA PHE A 161 -25.61 8.28 -13.57
C PHE A 161 -25.00 7.00 -14.16
N ILE A 162 -24.90 5.94 -13.34
CA ILE A 162 -24.37 4.64 -13.77
C ILE A 162 -25.55 3.76 -14.19
N PRO A 163 -25.63 3.32 -15.46
CA PRO A 163 -26.79 2.62 -15.99
C PRO A 163 -27.16 1.36 -15.21
N GLU A 164 -26.18 0.59 -14.79
CA GLU A 164 -26.35 -0.68 -14.07
C GLU A 164 -26.92 -0.45 -12.67
N ILE A 165 -26.61 0.68 -12.03
CA ILE A 165 -27.19 1.09 -10.75
C ILE A 165 -28.60 1.64 -10.95
N ALA A 166 -28.78 2.47 -11.98
CA ALA A 166 -30.08 3.06 -12.29
C ALA A 166 -31.12 2.00 -12.69
N SER A 167 -30.71 0.90 -13.32
CA SER A 167 -31.56 -0.25 -13.65
C SER A 167 -31.80 -1.20 -12.48
N GLY A 168 -31.03 -1.08 -11.39
CA GLY A 168 -31.09 -2.00 -10.25
C GLY A 168 -30.39 -3.34 -10.49
N GLU A 169 -29.59 -3.45 -11.56
CA GLU A 169 -28.79 -4.64 -11.85
C GLU A 169 -27.57 -4.76 -10.93
N LEU A 170 -27.06 -3.62 -10.42
CA LEU A 170 -25.91 -3.55 -9.52
C LEU A 170 -26.23 -2.60 -8.37
N ASP A 171 -25.91 -2.99 -7.14
CA ASP A 171 -25.97 -2.08 -6.00
C ASP A 171 -24.71 -1.19 -5.90
N GLN A 172 -24.83 -0.06 -5.21
CA GLN A 172 -23.76 0.92 -5.12
C GLN A 172 -22.51 0.38 -4.40
N ASN A 173 -22.69 -0.41 -3.33
CA ASN A 173 -21.59 -0.96 -2.56
C ASN A 173 -20.77 -1.97 -3.38
N SER A 174 -21.45 -2.81 -4.18
CA SER A 174 -20.77 -3.76 -5.08
C SER A 174 -19.89 -3.08 -6.13
N LEU A 175 -20.19 -1.82 -6.50
CA LEU A 175 -19.41 -1.07 -7.47
C LEU A 175 -18.31 -0.21 -6.83
N GLY A 176 -18.64 0.53 -5.78
CA GLY A 176 -17.74 1.54 -5.22
C GLY A 176 -17.67 1.56 -3.69
N GLY A 177 -18.15 0.51 -3.03
CA GLY A 177 -18.00 0.35 -1.58
C GLY A 177 -16.61 -0.14 -1.18
N ALA A 178 -16.42 -0.29 0.11
CA ALA A 178 -15.12 -0.61 0.70
C ALA A 178 -14.53 -1.93 0.17
N ASP A 179 -15.32 -3.02 0.09
CA ASP A 179 -14.85 -4.30 -0.46
C ASP A 179 -14.40 -4.18 -1.92
N ALA A 180 -15.14 -3.48 -2.77
CA ALA A 180 -14.78 -3.30 -4.17
C ALA A 180 -13.44 -2.57 -4.34
N HIS A 181 -13.19 -1.55 -3.50
CA HIS A 181 -11.94 -0.79 -3.53
C HIS A 181 -10.78 -1.47 -2.82
N ALA A 182 -11.05 -2.31 -1.84
CA ALA A 182 -10.04 -3.09 -1.16
C ALA A 182 -9.61 -4.35 -1.91
N SER A 183 -10.56 -5.07 -2.58
CA SER A 183 -10.25 -6.38 -3.17
C SER A 183 -10.04 -6.36 -4.69
N ARG A 184 -10.65 -5.39 -5.41
CA ARG A 184 -10.64 -5.37 -6.89
C ARG A 184 -9.85 -4.21 -7.46
N SER A 185 -10.08 -2.99 -7.01
CA SER A 185 -9.42 -1.80 -7.60
C SER A 185 -8.08 -1.45 -6.94
N GLY A 186 -7.85 -1.90 -5.71
CA GLY A 186 -6.65 -1.58 -4.95
C GLY A 186 -6.52 -0.08 -4.63
N VAL A 187 -7.62 0.65 -4.52
CA VAL A 187 -7.64 2.05 -4.09
C VAL A 187 -7.54 2.16 -2.58
N ALA A 188 -8.35 1.37 -1.85
CA ALA A 188 -8.34 1.35 -0.39
C ALA A 188 -7.14 0.55 0.12
N CYS A 189 -6.28 1.17 0.91
CA CYS A 189 -5.20 0.47 1.58
C CYS A 189 -5.67 -0.28 2.83
N MET A 190 -6.73 0.21 3.48
CA MET A 190 -7.37 -0.40 4.64
C MET A 190 -8.88 -0.21 4.56
N VAL A 191 -9.62 -1.17 5.09
CA VAL A 191 -11.05 -1.07 5.35
C VAL A 191 -11.26 -1.11 6.85
N ALA A 192 -12.03 -0.17 7.36
CA ALA A 192 -12.37 -0.02 8.76
C ALA A 192 -13.85 -0.42 8.98
N GLU A 193 -14.19 -0.92 10.16
CA GLU A 193 -15.56 -1.34 10.45
C GLU A 193 -16.54 -0.16 10.43
N ASP A 194 -16.11 0.99 10.96
CA ASP A 194 -16.92 2.21 11.08
C ASP A 194 -16.07 3.49 11.04
N GLU A 195 -16.67 4.65 11.31
CA GLU A 195 -16.00 5.95 11.32
C GLU A 195 -14.89 6.05 12.38
N GLU A 196 -15.11 5.50 13.58
CA GLU A 196 -14.14 5.55 14.68
C GLU A 196 -12.92 4.68 14.34
N ASP A 197 -13.15 3.47 13.86
CA ASP A 197 -12.09 2.55 13.44
C ASP A 197 -11.28 3.11 12.25
N ALA A 198 -11.94 3.79 11.30
CA ALA A 198 -11.24 4.45 10.19
C ALA A 198 -10.28 5.56 10.65
N ILE A 199 -10.71 6.35 11.64
CA ILE A 199 -9.88 7.40 12.23
C ILE A 199 -8.72 6.78 13.02
N LEU A 200 -8.97 5.77 13.85
CA LEU A 200 -7.95 5.06 14.61
C LEU A 200 -6.93 4.38 13.69
N THR A 201 -7.38 3.77 12.61
CA THR A 201 -6.52 3.18 11.57
C THR A 201 -5.58 4.23 10.94
N ALA A 202 -6.08 5.43 10.65
CA ALA A 202 -5.24 6.52 10.13
C ALA A 202 -4.17 6.96 11.17
N ILE A 203 -4.54 7.04 12.43
CA ILE A 203 -3.62 7.35 13.54
C ILE A 203 -2.55 6.26 13.68
N GLU A 204 -2.95 4.98 13.59
CA GLU A 204 -2.01 3.86 13.66
C GLU A 204 -1.00 3.90 12.50
N ILE A 205 -1.45 4.07 11.23
CA ILE A 205 -0.54 4.22 10.10
C ILE A 205 0.40 5.41 10.31
N LEU A 206 -0.13 6.56 10.75
CA LEU A 206 0.67 7.76 11.01
C LEU A 206 1.77 7.49 12.05
N SER A 207 1.56 6.59 13.00
CA SER A 207 2.55 6.26 14.05
C SER A 207 3.84 5.65 13.49
N PHE A 208 3.80 5.05 12.29
CA PHE A 208 4.98 4.49 11.62
C PHE A 208 5.74 5.51 10.77
N LEU A 209 5.15 6.66 10.47
CA LEU A 209 5.65 7.63 9.51
C LEU A 209 6.31 8.84 10.21
N PRO A 210 7.33 9.47 9.59
CA PRO A 210 7.83 10.76 10.01
C PRO A 210 6.81 11.88 9.69
N ASP A 211 7.07 13.11 10.17
CA ASP A 211 6.23 14.25 9.83
C ASP A 211 6.39 14.69 8.36
N HIS A 212 7.57 14.48 7.79
CA HIS A 212 7.91 14.84 6.41
C HIS A 212 9.13 14.07 5.90
N THR A 213 9.39 14.13 4.60
CA THR A 213 10.47 13.36 3.93
C THR A 213 11.89 13.67 4.42
N LEU A 214 12.13 14.80 5.11
CA LEU A 214 13.44 15.14 5.68
C LEU A 214 13.58 14.78 7.17
N ALA A 215 12.54 14.17 7.76
CA ALA A 215 12.56 13.70 9.14
C ALA A 215 12.79 12.19 9.20
N GLU A 216 13.27 11.72 10.33
CA GLU A 216 13.37 10.30 10.62
C GLU A 216 12.05 9.78 11.18
N ALA A 217 11.74 8.50 10.91
CA ALA A 217 10.59 7.83 11.50
C ALA A 217 10.75 7.73 13.03
N ILE A 218 9.63 7.77 13.74
CA ILE A 218 9.63 7.73 15.19
C ILE A 218 10.06 6.34 15.66
N THR A 219 11.08 6.28 16.52
CA THR A 219 11.48 5.06 17.20
C THR A 219 10.70 4.94 18.51
N LEU A 220 10.04 3.82 18.71
CA LEU A 220 9.32 3.48 19.93
C LEU A 220 10.08 2.40 20.70
N ASN A 221 10.17 2.53 22.02
CA ASN A 221 10.70 1.45 22.82
C ASN A 221 9.65 0.33 22.95
N SER A 222 9.82 -0.74 22.17
CA SER A 222 8.91 -1.89 22.20
C SER A 222 9.10 -2.79 23.43
N GLY A 223 10.27 -2.73 24.07
CA GLY A 223 10.63 -3.67 25.14
C GLY A 223 10.95 -5.09 24.63
N ASP A 224 10.82 -5.36 23.33
CA ASP A 224 11.18 -6.62 22.71
C ASP A 224 12.70 -6.66 22.45
N PRO A 225 13.45 -7.66 22.97
CA PRO A 225 14.90 -7.69 22.80
C PRO A 225 15.31 -7.89 21.34
N ALA A 226 16.23 -7.08 20.84
CA ALA A 226 16.75 -7.18 19.47
C ALA A 226 17.43 -8.54 19.15
N ASP A 227 17.90 -9.25 20.18
CA ASP A 227 18.51 -10.57 20.10
C ASP A 227 17.53 -11.73 20.43
N ARG A 228 16.26 -11.47 20.45
CA ARG A 228 15.20 -12.48 20.68
C ARG A 228 15.28 -13.60 19.64
N ALA A 229 15.39 -14.84 20.10
CA ALA A 229 15.41 -16.00 19.23
C ALA A 229 14.00 -16.34 18.69
N CYS A 230 13.83 -16.33 17.37
CA CYS A 230 12.60 -16.70 16.68
C CYS A 230 12.53 -18.25 16.54
N LYS A 231 12.12 -18.94 17.61
CA LYS A 231 12.23 -20.41 17.71
C LYS A 231 11.25 -21.20 16.83
N ASN A 232 10.12 -20.58 16.47
CA ASN A 232 9.04 -21.25 15.74
C ASN A 232 9.24 -21.24 14.22
N LEU A 233 10.23 -20.54 13.69
CA LEU A 233 10.43 -20.38 12.24
C LEU A 233 10.63 -21.72 11.51
N THR A 234 11.31 -22.68 12.12
CA THR A 234 11.52 -24.02 11.54
C THR A 234 10.25 -24.86 11.47
N GLU A 235 9.26 -24.55 12.30
CA GLU A 235 7.94 -25.22 12.28
C GLU A 235 6.99 -24.52 11.31
N ILE A 236 7.14 -23.20 11.12
CA ILE A 236 6.29 -22.39 10.25
C ILE A 236 6.57 -22.67 8.78
N VAL A 237 7.87 -22.78 8.41
CA VAL A 237 8.27 -22.95 7.01
C VAL A 237 8.70 -24.39 6.74
N PRO A 238 7.89 -25.14 5.95
CA PRO A 238 8.21 -26.50 5.58
C PRO A 238 9.47 -26.61 4.74
N ALA A 239 10.31 -27.62 4.98
CA ALA A 239 11.47 -27.90 4.15
C ALA A 239 11.09 -28.34 2.71
N ASP A 240 9.93 -29.03 2.56
CA ASP A 240 9.40 -29.34 1.23
C ASP A 240 8.88 -28.06 0.55
N SER A 241 9.49 -27.69 -0.55
CA SER A 241 9.18 -26.48 -1.31
C SER A 241 7.78 -26.50 -1.96
N ASN A 242 7.11 -27.64 -2.01
CA ASN A 242 5.76 -27.79 -2.56
C ASN A 242 4.65 -27.57 -1.50
N ILE A 243 4.99 -27.58 -0.21
CA ILE A 243 4.01 -27.37 0.86
C ILE A 243 3.88 -25.84 1.09
N PRO A 244 2.67 -25.27 0.86
CA PRO A 244 2.45 -23.85 1.10
C PRO A 244 2.42 -23.51 2.60
N TYR A 245 2.88 -22.33 2.96
CA TYR A 245 2.76 -21.78 4.32
C TYR A 245 2.35 -20.31 4.25
N ASP A 246 1.90 -19.76 5.37
CA ASP A 246 1.52 -18.35 5.46
C ASP A 246 2.70 -17.52 5.93
N ILE A 247 3.18 -16.64 5.05
CA ILE A 247 4.33 -15.78 5.35
C ILE A 247 4.05 -14.79 6.49
N ARG A 248 2.77 -14.45 6.74
CA ARG A 248 2.38 -13.59 7.88
C ARG A 248 2.84 -14.15 9.21
N LYS A 249 2.87 -15.48 9.35
CA LYS A 249 3.38 -16.14 10.56
C LYS A 249 4.89 -15.96 10.76
N VAL A 250 5.65 -15.92 9.65
CA VAL A 250 7.08 -15.60 9.70
C VAL A 250 7.27 -14.15 10.11
N ILE A 251 6.52 -13.24 9.49
CA ILE A 251 6.58 -11.81 9.79
C ILE A 251 6.29 -11.57 11.27
N THR A 252 5.18 -12.08 11.79
CA THR A 252 4.78 -11.89 13.20
C THR A 252 5.75 -12.54 14.19
N GLU A 253 6.46 -13.62 13.81
CA GLU A 253 7.49 -14.21 14.67
C GLU A 253 8.76 -13.35 14.73
N VAL A 254 9.06 -12.56 13.68
CA VAL A 254 10.30 -11.78 13.56
C VAL A 254 10.16 -10.38 14.12
N VAL A 255 9.02 -9.71 13.89
CA VAL A 255 8.82 -8.30 14.24
C VAL A 255 8.54 -8.11 15.74
N ASP A 256 8.77 -6.90 16.22
CA ASP A 256 8.56 -6.54 17.63
C ASP A 256 7.14 -6.83 18.09
N GLU A 257 7.00 -7.52 19.22
CA GLU A 257 5.73 -7.90 19.84
C GLU A 257 4.76 -8.64 18.88
N GLY A 258 5.25 -9.12 17.74
CA GLY A 258 4.42 -9.75 16.70
C GLY A 258 3.45 -8.77 16.01
N ARG A 259 3.66 -7.47 16.13
CA ARG A 259 2.77 -6.43 15.59
C ARG A 259 3.12 -6.13 14.14
N PHE A 260 2.24 -6.49 13.25
CA PHE A 260 2.34 -6.23 11.82
C PHE A 260 1.07 -5.56 11.31
N LEU A 261 1.18 -4.34 10.81
CA LEU A 261 0.09 -3.61 10.17
C LEU A 261 0.12 -3.90 8.66
N GLU A 262 -0.64 -4.89 8.24
CA GLU A 262 -0.75 -5.27 6.83
C GLU A 262 -1.61 -4.28 6.06
N LEU A 263 -1.10 -3.76 4.95
CA LEU A 263 -1.82 -2.89 4.02
C LEU A 263 -2.28 -3.68 2.79
N PHE A 264 -3.45 -3.34 2.24
CA PHE A 264 -4.03 -4.02 1.06
C PHE A 264 -4.16 -5.53 1.25
N SER A 265 -4.62 -5.97 2.42
CA SER A 265 -4.65 -7.39 2.80
C SER A 265 -5.48 -8.27 1.87
N THR A 266 -6.51 -7.71 1.21
CA THR A 266 -7.42 -8.40 0.28
C THR A 266 -7.15 -8.11 -1.20
N TYR A 267 -6.16 -7.26 -1.51
CA TYR A 267 -5.73 -6.95 -2.88
C TYR A 267 -4.37 -7.58 -3.18
N ALA A 268 -4.25 -8.26 -4.32
CA ALA A 268 -3.02 -8.94 -4.71
C ALA A 268 -2.40 -9.73 -3.54
N GLU A 269 -3.17 -10.68 -3.00
CA GLU A 269 -2.83 -11.44 -1.79
C GLU A 269 -1.57 -12.32 -1.93
N ASN A 270 -1.10 -12.55 -3.15
CA ASN A 270 0.16 -13.24 -3.47
C ASN A 270 1.41 -12.46 -3.05
N ILE A 271 1.25 -11.17 -2.69
CA ILE A 271 2.29 -10.37 -2.04
C ILE A 271 1.73 -9.65 -0.81
N VAL A 272 2.43 -9.73 0.30
CA VAL A 272 2.10 -9.10 1.58
C VAL A 272 2.97 -7.87 1.74
N ILE A 273 2.36 -6.75 2.08
CA ILE A 273 3.07 -5.50 2.41
C ILE A 273 2.48 -4.87 3.68
N GLY A 274 3.27 -4.11 4.39
CA GLY A 274 2.79 -3.41 5.58
C GLY A 274 3.93 -2.86 6.43
N PHE A 275 3.56 -2.24 7.54
CA PHE A 275 4.49 -1.67 8.50
C PHE A 275 4.66 -2.56 9.72
N ALA A 276 5.86 -2.56 10.26
CA ALA A 276 6.20 -3.22 11.51
C ALA A 276 7.30 -2.43 12.23
N ARG A 277 7.75 -2.93 13.36
CA ARG A 277 8.94 -2.42 14.05
C ARG A 277 9.95 -3.52 14.28
N LEU A 278 11.22 -3.14 14.21
CA LEU A 278 12.37 -3.96 14.62
C LEU A 278 13.24 -3.10 15.54
N ASP A 279 13.44 -3.54 16.78
CA ASP A 279 14.12 -2.76 17.85
C ASP A 279 13.53 -1.34 17.98
N GLY A 280 12.19 -1.26 17.93
CA GLY A 280 11.41 -0.02 17.99
C GLY A 280 11.43 0.84 16.74
N GLN A 281 12.27 0.56 15.76
CA GLN A 281 12.39 1.32 14.53
C GLN A 281 11.33 0.88 13.49
N SER A 282 10.63 1.82 12.86
CA SER A 282 9.68 1.53 11.80
C SER A 282 10.38 0.91 10.60
N VAL A 283 9.80 -0.17 10.07
CA VAL A 283 10.26 -0.85 8.86
C VAL A 283 9.08 -1.18 7.95
N GLY A 284 9.30 -1.12 6.64
CA GLY A 284 8.37 -1.63 5.64
C GLY A 284 8.67 -3.10 5.34
N ILE A 285 7.65 -3.93 5.38
CA ILE A 285 7.75 -5.37 5.05
C ILE A 285 7.19 -5.58 3.65
N VAL A 286 7.93 -6.33 2.83
CA VAL A 286 7.46 -6.84 1.52
C VAL A 286 7.74 -8.33 1.47
N ALA A 287 6.73 -9.16 1.25
CA ALA A 287 6.91 -10.61 1.32
C ALA A 287 6.06 -11.35 0.28
N ASN A 288 6.62 -12.36 -0.38
CA ASN A 288 5.82 -13.28 -1.19
C ASN A 288 4.93 -14.15 -0.29
N GLN A 289 3.66 -14.41 -0.72
CA GLN A 289 2.73 -15.27 -0.01
C GLN A 289 2.58 -16.62 -0.70
N PRO A 290 3.28 -17.67 -0.25
CA PRO A 290 3.25 -18.98 -0.89
C PRO A 290 1.88 -19.66 -0.92
N LYS A 291 0.96 -19.27 -0.03
CA LYS A 291 -0.42 -19.78 -0.03
C LYS A 291 -1.24 -19.31 -1.23
N VAL A 292 -0.89 -18.19 -1.81
CA VAL A 292 -1.64 -17.57 -2.91
C VAL A 292 -0.74 -17.56 -4.15
N LEU A 293 -1.20 -18.19 -5.23
CA LEU A 293 -0.47 -18.33 -6.50
C LEU A 293 0.99 -18.82 -6.30
N ALA A 294 1.25 -19.62 -5.25
CA ALA A 294 2.59 -20.09 -4.85
C ALA A 294 3.61 -18.97 -4.63
N GLY A 295 3.19 -17.73 -4.38
CA GLY A 295 4.04 -16.56 -4.26
C GLY A 295 4.52 -15.95 -5.59
N CYS A 296 3.95 -16.37 -6.74
CA CYS A 296 4.27 -15.77 -8.04
C CYS A 296 3.97 -14.27 -8.05
N LEU A 297 4.77 -13.51 -8.79
CA LEU A 297 4.50 -12.10 -9.07
C LEU A 297 3.58 -11.97 -10.29
N ASP A 298 2.48 -11.26 -10.14
CA ASP A 298 1.60 -10.83 -11.22
C ASP A 298 1.61 -9.30 -11.36
N ILE A 299 0.72 -8.78 -12.21
CA ILE A 299 0.61 -7.33 -12.46
C ILE A 299 0.29 -6.59 -11.17
N ASP A 300 -0.72 -7.05 -10.43
CA ASP A 300 -1.23 -6.35 -9.26
C ASP A 300 -0.24 -6.42 -8.09
N ALA A 301 0.38 -7.57 -7.86
CA ALA A 301 1.46 -7.72 -6.87
C ALA A 301 2.65 -6.80 -7.18
N SER A 302 3.03 -6.70 -8.46
CA SER A 302 4.13 -5.84 -8.89
C SER A 302 3.82 -4.35 -8.65
N VAL A 303 2.59 -3.91 -8.92
CA VAL A 303 2.16 -2.52 -8.70
C VAL A 303 2.03 -2.20 -7.22
N LYS A 304 1.39 -3.10 -6.44
CA LYS A 304 1.22 -2.99 -4.99
C LYS A 304 2.57 -2.83 -4.29
N ALA A 305 3.50 -3.75 -4.53
CA ALA A 305 4.82 -3.70 -3.91
C ALA A 305 5.64 -2.48 -4.36
N ALA A 306 5.65 -2.15 -5.66
CA ALA A 306 6.40 -1.02 -6.17
C ALA A 306 5.94 0.32 -5.56
N ARG A 307 4.63 0.52 -5.41
CA ARG A 307 4.08 1.73 -4.75
C ARG A 307 4.53 1.79 -3.29
N PHE A 308 4.41 0.69 -2.55
CA PHE A 308 4.77 0.64 -1.14
C PHE A 308 6.27 0.89 -0.90
N ILE A 309 7.15 0.27 -1.70
CA ILE A 309 8.60 0.49 -1.61
C ILE A 309 8.93 1.97 -1.81
N ARG A 310 8.30 2.64 -2.78
CA ARG A 310 8.48 4.08 -3.01
C ARG A 310 7.97 4.91 -1.83
N THR A 311 6.86 4.54 -1.22
CA THR A 311 6.35 5.19 -0.01
C THR A 311 7.37 5.04 1.14
N CYS A 312 7.93 3.85 1.34
CA CYS A 312 8.99 3.64 2.34
C CYS A 312 10.22 4.50 2.05
N ASP A 313 10.68 4.53 0.79
CA ASP A 313 11.85 5.34 0.38
C ASP A 313 11.63 6.84 0.61
N ILE A 314 10.45 7.36 0.24
CA ILE A 314 10.07 8.76 0.46
C ILE A 314 10.12 9.13 1.95
N PHE A 315 9.67 8.25 2.83
CA PHE A 315 9.57 8.53 4.26
C PHE A 315 10.72 7.93 5.09
N ASN A 316 11.85 7.61 4.47
CA ASN A 316 13.07 7.12 5.12
C ASN A 316 12.84 5.85 5.96
N ILE A 317 11.94 4.98 5.54
CA ILE A 317 11.60 3.73 6.22
C ILE A 317 12.38 2.58 5.58
N PRO A 318 13.30 1.89 6.32
CA PRO A 318 14.00 0.72 5.82
C PRO A 318 13.05 -0.37 5.34
N VAL A 319 13.43 -1.12 4.31
CA VAL A 319 12.60 -2.20 3.74
C VAL A 319 13.22 -3.56 4.03
N VAL A 320 12.41 -4.44 4.62
CA VAL A 320 12.74 -5.85 4.82
C VAL A 320 11.92 -6.70 3.86
N THR A 321 12.59 -7.48 3.03
CA THR A 321 11.96 -8.31 2.00
C THR A 321 12.12 -9.79 2.32
N PHE A 322 11.00 -10.53 2.42
CA PHE A 322 11.00 -11.99 2.52
C PHE A 322 10.70 -12.62 1.17
N VAL A 323 11.60 -13.46 0.69
CA VAL A 323 11.55 -14.02 -0.67
C VAL A 323 11.20 -15.51 -0.63
N ASP A 324 10.07 -15.86 -1.24
CA ASP A 324 9.72 -17.23 -1.64
C ASP A 324 8.93 -17.13 -2.95
N VAL A 325 9.65 -17.00 -4.06
CA VAL A 325 9.08 -16.68 -5.37
C VAL A 325 9.55 -17.67 -6.44
N PRO A 326 8.63 -18.42 -7.09
CA PRO A 326 8.99 -19.35 -8.17
C PRO A 326 9.13 -18.66 -9.53
N GLY A 327 8.58 -17.47 -9.72
CA GLY A 327 8.60 -16.76 -10.98
C GLY A 327 7.53 -15.67 -11.10
N PHE A 328 7.46 -15.02 -12.26
CA PHE A 328 6.30 -14.25 -12.66
C PHE A 328 5.18 -15.20 -13.12
N LEU A 329 3.93 -14.83 -12.84
CA LEU A 329 2.76 -15.61 -13.24
C LEU A 329 2.63 -15.64 -14.78
N PRO A 330 2.66 -16.82 -15.42
CA PRO A 330 2.54 -16.92 -16.85
C PRO A 330 1.06 -16.81 -17.31
N GLY A 331 0.85 -16.51 -18.56
CA GLY A 331 -0.47 -16.58 -19.19
C GLY A 331 -0.84 -15.34 -19.98
N THR A 332 -1.77 -15.51 -20.91
CA THR A 332 -2.20 -14.46 -21.85
C THR A 332 -2.75 -13.22 -21.15
N VAL A 333 -3.47 -13.39 -20.04
CA VAL A 333 -4.01 -12.27 -19.25
C VAL A 333 -2.87 -11.40 -18.72
N GLN A 334 -1.81 -12.01 -18.21
CA GLN A 334 -0.64 -11.30 -17.71
C GLN A 334 0.17 -10.64 -18.84
N GLU A 335 0.43 -11.37 -19.91
CA GLU A 335 1.20 -10.85 -21.05
C GLU A 335 0.47 -9.67 -21.71
N TRP A 336 -0.81 -9.83 -22.05
CA TRP A 336 -1.61 -8.75 -22.66
C TRP A 336 -1.93 -7.61 -21.71
N GLY A 337 -2.07 -7.89 -20.42
CA GLY A 337 -2.23 -6.89 -19.36
C GLY A 337 -0.96 -6.06 -19.13
N GLY A 338 0.20 -6.53 -19.62
CA GLY A 338 1.47 -5.82 -19.59
C GLY A 338 2.34 -6.15 -18.38
N ILE A 339 2.43 -7.43 -17.98
CA ILE A 339 3.28 -7.90 -16.89
C ILE A 339 4.74 -7.42 -17.03
N ILE A 340 5.28 -7.36 -18.25
CA ILE A 340 6.64 -6.84 -18.51
C ILE A 340 6.76 -5.39 -18.04
N ARG A 341 5.78 -4.54 -18.39
CA ARG A 341 5.75 -3.12 -17.99
C ARG A 341 5.55 -2.95 -16.50
N HIS A 342 4.67 -3.74 -15.90
CA HIS A 342 4.37 -3.63 -14.48
C HIS A 342 5.44 -4.29 -13.59
N GLY A 343 5.97 -5.44 -13.99
CA GLY A 343 7.12 -6.05 -13.32
C GLY A 343 8.37 -5.16 -13.35
N ALA A 344 8.60 -4.43 -14.45
CA ALA A 344 9.68 -3.46 -14.54
C ALA A 344 9.54 -2.31 -13.50
N LYS A 345 8.31 -1.93 -13.10
CA LYS A 345 8.11 -0.93 -12.02
C LYS A 345 8.63 -1.41 -10.67
N LEU A 346 8.48 -2.71 -10.38
CA LEU A 346 8.98 -3.30 -9.13
C LEU A 346 10.52 -3.30 -9.11
N LEU A 347 11.15 -3.73 -10.20
CA LEU A 347 12.60 -3.64 -10.39
C LEU A 347 13.09 -2.20 -10.20
N TYR A 348 12.40 -1.24 -10.82
CA TYR A 348 12.73 0.18 -10.75
C TYR A 348 12.63 0.70 -9.31
N ALA A 349 11.55 0.37 -8.59
CA ALA A 349 11.34 0.81 -7.22
C ALA A 349 12.46 0.34 -6.29
N TYR A 350 12.86 -0.93 -6.35
CA TYR A 350 13.97 -1.44 -5.54
C TYR A 350 15.33 -0.85 -5.92
N ALA A 351 15.59 -0.67 -7.23
CA ALA A 351 16.87 -0.15 -7.70
C ALA A 351 17.04 1.35 -7.40
N GLU A 352 15.94 2.12 -7.38
CA GLU A 352 15.92 3.55 -7.09
C GLU A 352 15.97 3.84 -5.59
N ALA A 353 15.34 3.00 -4.77
CA ALA A 353 15.23 3.20 -3.34
C ALA A 353 16.58 3.36 -2.65
N THR A 354 16.68 4.43 -1.83
CA THR A 354 17.90 4.85 -1.13
C THR A 354 17.93 4.40 0.32
N VAL A 355 16.78 4.01 0.88
CA VAL A 355 16.68 3.45 2.23
C VAL A 355 17.39 2.11 2.36
N PRO A 356 17.83 1.71 3.56
CA PRO A 356 18.37 0.39 3.80
C PRO A 356 17.40 -0.72 3.35
N LYS A 357 17.92 -1.69 2.60
CA LYS A 357 17.18 -2.85 2.08
C LYS A 357 17.81 -4.14 2.57
N LEU A 358 17.03 -4.89 3.33
CA LEU A 358 17.40 -6.21 3.83
C LEU A 358 16.56 -7.27 3.12
N THR A 359 17.21 -8.35 2.71
CA THR A 359 16.51 -9.43 1.99
C THR A 359 16.77 -10.77 2.66
N VAL A 360 15.71 -11.50 2.94
CA VAL A 360 15.74 -12.84 3.54
C VAL A 360 15.12 -13.81 2.54
N VAL A 361 15.94 -14.66 1.96
CA VAL A 361 15.46 -15.77 1.12
C VAL A 361 15.02 -16.90 2.03
N THR A 362 13.71 -17.08 2.17
CA THR A 362 13.16 -18.10 3.05
C THR A 362 13.13 -19.47 2.40
N ARG A 363 12.88 -19.51 1.07
CA ARG A 363 12.81 -20.78 0.33
C ARG A 363 13.16 -20.57 -1.15
N LYS A 364 12.19 -20.41 -2.06
CA LYS A 364 12.41 -20.27 -3.51
C LYS A 364 12.82 -18.84 -3.91
N ALA A 365 13.83 -18.71 -4.74
CA ALA A 365 14.25 -17.46 -5.35
C ALA A 365 14.68 -17.71 -6.81
N TYR A 366 13.68 -17.75 -7.73
CA TYR A 366 13.92 -18.21 -9.08
C TYR A 366 13.81 -17.11 -10.14
N GLY A 367 14.78 -17.09 -11.04
CA GLY A 367 14.76 -16.34 -12.28
C GLY A 367 14.61 -14.83 -12.11
N GLY A 368 13.92 -14.21 -13.06
CA GLY A 368 13.69 -12.77 -13.07
C GLY A 368 12.85 -12.26 -11.89
N ALA A 369 12.01 -13.11 -11.30
CA ALA A 369 11.21 -12.73 -10.13
C ALA A 369 12.07 -12.59 -8.86
N TYR A 370 13.09 -13.45 -8.67
CA TYR A 370 14.10 -13.24 -7.63
C TYR A 370 14.81 -11.89 -7.82
N LEU A 371 15.19 -11.55 -9.05
CA LEU A 371 15.81 -10.26 -9.32
C LEU A 371 14.89 -9.10 -8.94
N ALA A 372 13.58 -9.24 -9.15
CA ALA A 372 12.59 -8.21 -8.81
C ALA A 372 12.29 -8.09 -7.31
N MET A 373 12.77 -9.02 -6.47
CA MET A 373 12.53 -9.06 -5.03
C MET A 373 13.77 -8.66 -4.22
N SER A 374 14.30 -7.46 -4.47
CA SER A 374 15.40 -6.88 -3.67
C SER A 374 16.67 -7.75 -3.61
N CYS A 375 17.13 -8.27 -4.74
CA CYS A 375 18.37 -9.05 -4.76
C CYS A 375 19.62 -8.18 -4.57
N LYS A 376 20.74 -8.80 -4.16
CA LYS A 376 22.04 -8.13 -3.98
C LYS A 376 22.48 -7.32 -5.21
N HIS A 377 22.17 -7.83 -6.42
CA HIS A 377 22.54 -7.19 -7.68
C HIS A 377 21.75 -5.91 -8.00
N LEU A 378 20.58 -5.70 -7.34
CA LEU A 378 19.78 -4.49 -7.42
C LEU A 378 19.93 -3.58 -6.19
N ARG A 379 21.14 -3.54 -5.63
CA ARG A 379 21.52 -2.65 -4.53
C ARG A 379 20.81 -2.95 -3.21
N SER A 380 20.42 -4.19 -2.94
CA SER A 380 20.06 -4.59 -1.59
C SER A 380 21.31 -4.59 -0.71
N ASP A 381 21.22 -4.03 0.49
CA ASP A 381 22.38 -3.78 1.36
C ASP A 381 22.84 -5.05 2.07
N TYR A 382 21.89 -5.85 2.57
CA TYR A 382 22.17 -7.08 3.29
C TYR A 382 21.23 -8.20 2.86
N ASN A 383 21.80 -9.32 2.39
CA ASN A 383 21.05 -10.46 1.86
C ASN A 383 21.45 -11.72 2.60
N ILE A 384 20.48 -12.39 3.18
CA ILE A 384 20.65 -13.68 3.85
C ILE A 384 19.73 -14.74 3.25
N ALA A 385 20.10 -16.00 3.38
CA ALA A 385 19.25 -17.10 2.97
C ALA A 385 19.19 -18.15 4.08
N TRP A 386 18.00 -18.72 4.26
CA TRP A 386 17.91 -19.90 5.10
C TRP A 386 18.57 -21.10 4.44
N PRO A 387 19.07 -22.08 5.23
CA PRO A 387 19.75 -23.26 4.66
C PRO A 387 18.90 -24.10 3.70
N ILE A 388 17.57 -23.97 3.78
CA ILE A 388 16.60 -24.60 2.87
C ILE A 388 16.27 -23.72 1.64
N GLY A 389 16.91 -22.56 1.53
CA GLY A 389 16.72 -21.63 0.41
C GLY A 389 17.24 -22.23 -0.89
N GLU A 390 16.58 -21.89 -1.99
CA GLU A 390 17.00 -22.29 -3.35
C GLU A 390 17.09 -21.06 -4.24
N LEU A 391 18.31 -20.74 -4.71
CA LEU A 391 18.54 -19.63 -5.64
C LEU A 391 18.96 -20.19 -7.00
N ALA A 392 18.12 -20.02 -8.02
CA ALA A 392 18.40 -20.61 -9.34
C ALA A 392 17.79 -19.78 -10.48
N VAL A 393 18.26 -20.03 -11.69
CA VAL A 393 17.68 -19.44 -12.92
C VAL A 393 16.23 -19.88 -13.11
N MET A 394 15.90 -21.11 -12.72
CA MET A 394 14.55 -21.70 -12.70
C MET A 394 14.52 -22.89 -11.73
N GLY A 395 13.32 -23.37 -11.42
CA GLY A 395 13.19 -24.59 -10.61
C GLY A 395 13.89 -25.79 -11.24
N ALA A 396 14.49 -26.64 -10.40
CA ALA A 396 15.32 -27.76 -10.84
C ALA A 396 14.61 -28.72 -11.82
N GLU A 397 13.34 -29.03 -11.57
CA GLU A 397 12.52 -29.90 -12.43
C GLU A 397 12.40 -29.31 -13.86
N GLY A 398 12.14 -28.01 -13.98
CA GLY A 398 12.06 -27.33 -15.26
C GLY A 398 13.41 -27.30 -16.00
N ALA A 399 14.50 -27.08 -15.26
CA ALA A 399 15.85 -27.05 -15.80
C ALA A 399 16.25 -28.41 -16.37
N VAL A 400 15.97 -29.49 -15.64
CA VAL A 400 16.26 -30.87 -16.07
C VAL A 400 15.48 -31.24 -17.33
N ASN A 401 14.22 -30.88 -17.42
CA ASN A 401 13.41 -31.10 -18.63
C ASN A 401 13.97 -30.41 -19.89
N ILE A 402 14.70 -29.31 -19.74
CA ILE A 402 15.35 -28.61 -20.84
C ILE A 402 16.72 -29.20 -21.14
N ILE A 403 17.56 -29.34 -20.13
CA ILE A 403 18.98 -29.72 -20.30
C ILE A 403 19.11 -31.20 -20.66
N HIS A 404 18.35 -32.06 -19.99
CA HIS A 404 18.43 -33.52 -20.11
C HIS A 404 17.31 -34.15 -20.96
N ARG A 405 16.62 -33.33 -21.78
CA ARG A 405 15.49 -33.78 -22.61
C ARG A 405 15.79 -35.04 -23.44
N ALA A 406 16.98 -35.13 -24.03
CA ALA A 406 17.38 -36.27 -24.87
C ALA A 406 17.68 -37.52 -24.03
N GLU A 407 18.28 -37.37 -22.88
CA GLU A 407 18.59 -38.42 -21.92
C GLU A 407 17.31 -39.02 -21.31
N LEU A 408 16.38 -38.17 -20.87
CA LEU A 408 15.07 -38.59 -20.34
C LEU A 408 14.24 -39.35 -21.40
N ALA A 409 14.33 -38.97 -22.66
CA ALA A 409 13.61 -39.65 -23.75
C ALA A 409 14.17 -41.06 -24.06
N GLN A 410 15.40 -41.37 -23.61
CA GLN A 410 16.09 -42.65 -23.84
C GLN A 410 16.22 -43.48 -22.53
N ALA A 411 15.80 -42.96 -21.41
CA ALA A 411 15.89 -43.63 -20.11
C ALA A 411 14.96 -44.84 -20.05
N GLU A 412 15.39 -45.94 -19.42
CA GLU A 412 14.54 -47.10 -19.17
C GLU A 412 13.43 -46.79 -18.16
N ASP A 413 13.73 -45.92 -17.15
CA ASP A 413 12.80 -45.34 -16.20
C ASP A 413 12.93 -43.82 -16.19
N PRO A 414 12.14 -43.12 -17.00
CA PRO A 414 12.21 -41.66 -17.10
C PRO A 414 11.90 -40.91 -15.80
N ASP A 415 11.00 -41.42 -14.97
CA ASP A 415 10.60 -40.78 -13.72
C ASP A 415 11.70 -40.86 -12.67
N SER A 416 12.32 -42.04 -12.50
CA SER A 416 13.48 -42.22 -11.62
C SER A 416 14.67 -41.38 -12.06
N THR A 417 15.00 -41.42 -13.36
CA THR A 417 16.09 -40.60 -13.94
C THR A 417 15.84 -39.12 -13.77
N HIS A 418 14.60 -38.66 -13.98
CA HIS A 418 14.24 -37.27 -13.78
C HIS A 418 14.41 -36.83 -12.32
N ALA A 419 14.00 -37.67 -11.36
CA ALA A 419 14.14 -37.36 -9.93
C ALA A 419 15.63 -37.25 -9.52
N GLU A 420 16.49 -38.19 -10.00
CA GLU A 420 17.92 -38.16 -9.71
C GLU A 420 18.60 -36.91 -10.28
N LEU A 421 18.35 -36.59 -11.54
CA LEU A 421 18.89 -35.41 -12.21
C LEU A 421 18.40 -34.10 -11.58
N THR A 422 17.15 -34.08 -11.12
CA THR A 422 16.58 -32.93 -10.41
C THR A 422 17.31 -32.68 -9.10
N GLU A 423 17.56 -33.71 -8.33
CA GLU A 423 18.27 -33.58 -7.05
C GLU A 423 19.75 -33.19 -7.27
N GLU A 424 20.40 -33.75 -8.30
CA GLU A 424 21.77 -33.34 -8.68
C GLU A 424 21.80 -31.87 -9.11
N TYR A 425 20.86 -31.42 -9.93
CA TYR A 425 20.75 -30.03 -10.37
C TYR A 425 20.54 -29.09 -9.19
N ARG A 426 19.61 -29.43 -8.28
CA ARG A 426 19.30 -28.64 -7.08
C ARG A 426 20.57 -28.47 -6.23
N ARG A 427 21.26 -29.56 -5.91
CA ARG A 427 22.50 -29.52 -5.12
C ARG A 427 23.61 -28.71 -5.78
N LYS A 428 23.71 -28.76 -7.11
CA LYS A 428 24.81 -28.14 -7.87
C LYS A 428 24.58 -26.65 -8.13
N PHE A 429 23.34 -26.23 -8.35
CA PHE A 429 22.99 -24.89 -8.84
C PHE A 429 21.99 -24.13 -7.97
N GLY A 430 21.18 -24.82 -7.16
CA GLY A 430 20.14 -24.21 -6.35
C GLY A 430 20.55 -23.97 -4.88
N ASP A 431 21.59 -24.63 -4.42
CA ASP A 431 22.09 -24.53 -3.04
C ASP A 431 22.48 -23.07 -2.70
N PRO A 432 21.96 -22.47 -1.60
CA PRO A 432 22.29 -21.11 -1.21
C PRO A 432 23.79 -20.87 -0.99
N TYR A 433 24.55 -21.88 -0.58
CA TYR A 433 26.00 -21.80 -0.44
C TYR A 433 26.71 -21.53 -1.78
N VAL A 434 26.11 -21.90 -2.90
CA VAL A 434 26.66 -21.53 -4.23
C VAL A 434 26.56 -20.03 -4.44
N ALA A 435 25.42 -19.42 -4.07
CA ALA A 435 25.23 -17.98 -4.13
C ALA A 435 26.15 -17.24 -3.15
N ALA A 436 26.30 -17.74 -1.92
CA ALA A 436 27.19 -17.17 -0.92
C ALA A 436 28.67 -17.16 -1.35
N ARG A 437 29.17 -18.26 -1.97
CA ARG A 437 30.52 -18.32 -2.53
C ARG A 437 30.81 -17.29 -3.63
N ASN A 438 29.76 -16.84 -4.31
CA ASN A 438 29.86 -15.78 -5.32
C ASN A 438 29.65 -14.37 -4.74
N GLY A 439 29.46 -14.23 -3.42
CA GLY A 439 29.21 -12.94 -2.77
C GLY A 439 27.81 -12.36 -3.02
N TRP A 440 26.84 -13.20 -3.32
CA TRP A 440 25.44 -12.80 -3.57
C TRP A 440 24.58 -12.90 -2.33
N LEU A 441 25.08 -13.57 -1.29
CA LEU A 441 24.52 -13.60 0.06
C LEU A 441 25.60 -13.18 1.04
N ASP A 442 25.21 -12.49 2.08
CA ASP A 442 26.10 -12.03 3.15
C ASP A 442 26.17 -13.05 4.29
N ASP A 443 25.07 -13.86 4.48
CA ASP A 443 25.02 -14.97 5.43
C ASP A 443 23.94 -16.00 5.00
#